data_0a9a59aa680feda65286c62aa8d0f2d9
#
_entry.id   0a9a59aa680feda65286c62aa8d0f2d9
#
_cell.length_a   1.000
_cell.length_b   1.000
_cell.length_c   1.000
_cell.angle_alpha   90.00
_cell.angle_beta   90.00
_cell.angle_gamma   90.00
#
_symmetry.space_group_name_H-M   'P 1'
#
loop_
_entity.id
_entity.type
_entity.pdbx_description
1 polymer ?
#
loop_
_entity_poly.entity_id
_entity_poly.type
_entity_poly.pdbx_seq_one_letter_code
_entity_poly.pdbx_strand_id
1 'polypeptide(L)'
;MIVSSEAELPQPTRAAPPALLALVAPDSGMERQARVGKAGLAVAIAIACSLFAAFGHSMRVDAQSATLQKLDAAGQLASMSDRAIEDETRNAERLFQVMRVAWGALETPVFLLLGALAVVVLVWFLRGKVKGRGVFPVAAAVLLPGAIANLLDGITALRQESLPAGPAVLTPRNVSAVLAALGHTLSGAALKLGNAVDFFSLWTAVMMAFGVAAVGDVPARRALIGTLAAWLCLRLVVSVAMGG
;
A
#
# COMPACT_ATOMS: atom_id res chain seq x y z
N MET A 1 56.47 3.90 33.02
CA MET A 1 55.86 4.60 31.89
C MET A 1 54.71 3.69 31.39
N ILE A 2 53.51 3.89 31.92
CA ILE A 2 52.33 3.09 31.59
C ILE A 2 51.58 3.86 30.50
N VAL A 3 51.64 3.37 29.27
CA VAL A 3 50.84 3.91 28.16
C VAL A 3 49.42 3.36 28.32
N SER A 4 48.54 4.22 28.82
CA SER A 4 47.10 3.93 28.84
C SER A 4 46.58 3.95 27.39
N SER A 5 46.33 2.78 26.84
CA SER A 5 45.58 2.63 25.63
C SER A 5 44.13 3.05 25.94
N GLU A 6 43.74 4.28 25.58
CA GLU A 6 42.36 4.68 25.50
C GLU A 6 41.70 3.82 24.40
N ALA A 7 40.97 2.81 24.82
CA ALA A 7 40.12 2.04 23.94
C ALA A 7 39.10 3.02 23.35
N GLU A 8 39.26 3.35 22.07
CA GLU A 8 38.35 4.14 21.27
C GLU A 8 36.94 3.47 21.33
N LEU A 9 36.07 4.08 22.11
CA LEU A 9 34.67 3.62 22.20
C LEU A 9 34.09 3.57 20.80
N PRO A 10 33.48 2.44 20.36
CA PRO A 10 32.91 2.32 19.03
C PRO A 10 31.90 3.47 18.83
N GLN A 11 32.13 4.25 17.79
CA GLN A 11 31.26 5.36 17.41
C GLN A 11 29.84 4.83 17.30
N PRO A 12 28.82 5.55 17.82
CA PRO A 12 27.45 5.08 17.78
C PRO A 12 27.05 4.87 16.31
N THR A 13 26.90 3.62 15.92
CA THR A 13 26.33 3.25 14.61
C THR A 13 25.08 4.07 14.40
N ARG A 14 25.00 4.85 13.32
CA ARG A 14 23.84 5.69 12.99
C ARG A 14 22.56 4.85 13.13
N ALA A 15 21.80 5.13 14.17
CA ALA A 15 20.56 4.39 14.42
C ALA A 15 19.65 4.51 13.18
N ALA A 16 19.07 3.39 12.76
CA ALA A 16 18.15 3.37 11.62
C ALA A 16 17.03 4.41 11.79
N PRO A 17 16.58 5.07 10.71
CA PRO A 17 15.46 5.97 10.77
C PRO A 17 14.24 5.31 11.42
N PRO A 18 13.51 5.97 12.35
CA PRO A 18 12.41 5.35 13.10
C PRO A 18 11.34 4.72 12.21
N ALA A 19 11.03 5.34 11.06
CA ALA A 19 10.06 4.80 10.10
C ALA A 19 10.51 3.45 9.53
N LEU A 20 11.79 3.27 9.22
CA LEU A 20 12.34 1.99 8.73
C LEU A 20 12.45 0.96 9.87
N LEU A 21 12.79 1.42 11.09
CA LEU A 21 12.78 0.54 12.25
C LEU A 21 11.39 -0.04 12.50
N ALA A 22 10.33 0.74 12.30
CA ALA A 22 8.94 0.30 12.47
C ALA A 22 8.55 -0.88 11.56
N LEU A 23 9.22 -1.06 10.42
CA LEU A 23 8.98 -2.21 9.54
C LEU A 23 9.40 -3.54 10.16
N VAL A 24 10.46 -3.56 10.94
CA VAL A 24 11.04 -4.79 11.52
C VAL A 24 10.77 -4.94 13.02
N ALA A 25 10.57 -3.82 13.70
CA ALA A 25 10.26 -3.75 15.13
C ALA A 25 9.17 -2.70 15.35
N PRO A 26 7.89 -3.05 15.04
CA PRO A 26 6.80 -2.07 14.99
C PRO A 26 6.48 -1.44 16.34
N ASP A 27 6.70 -2.11 17.45
CA ASP A 27 6.52 -1.60 18.81
C ASP A 27 7.46 -0.41 19.09
N SER A 28 8.76 -0.66 19.09
CA SER A 28 9.77 0.36 19.38
C SER A 28 9.93 1.39 18.26
N GLY A 29 9.76 0.97 17.00
CA GLY A 29 9.82 1.85 15.85
C GLY A 29 8.67 2.85 15.81
N MET A 30 7.43 2.44 16.09
CA MET A 30 6.28 3.33 16.13
C MET A 30 6.33 4.28 17.32
N GLU A 31 6.79 3.82 18.48
CA GLU A 31 7.00 4.70 19.64
C GLU A 31 8.01 5.80 19.33
N ARG A 32 9.15 5.45 18.72
CA ARG A 32 10.15 6.44 18.29
C ARG A 32 9.61 7.37 17.21
N GLN A 33 8.85 6.85 16.26
CA GLN A 33 8.23 7.62 15.18
C GLN A 33 7.25 8.65 15.72
N ALA A 34 6.40 8.26 16.67
CA ALA A 34 5.46 9.17 17.34
C ALA A 34 6.18 10.28 18.13
N ARG A 35 7.33 9.99 18.74
CA ARG A 35 8.12 10.97 19.51
C ARG A 35 8.92 11.92 18.62
N VAL A 36 9.57 11.41 17.56
CA VAL A 36 10.44 12.21 16.68
C VAL A 36 9.65 13.18 15.82
N GLY A 37 8.42 12.86 15.46
CA GLY A 37 7.54 13.73 14.70
C GLY A 37 7.95 13.99 13.24
N LYS A 38 8.80 13.14 12.62
CA LYS A 38 9.28 13.28 11.24
C LYS A 38 8.59 12.29 10.30
N ALA A 39 7.75 12.79 9.39
CA ALA A 39 7.05 11.98 8.39
C ALA A 39 7.78 11.91 7.03
N GLY A 40 8.62 12.89 6.72
CA GLY A 40 9.13 13.17 5.36
C GLY A 40 9.76 11.97 4.66
N LEU A 41 10.63 11.19 5.34
CA LEU A 41 11.28 10.04 4.72
C LEU A 41 10.27 8.96 4.31
N ALA A 42 9.33 8.61 5.20
CA ALA A 42 8.32 7.59 4.92
C ALA A 42 7.42 8.01 3.76
N VAL A 43 6.99 9.28 3.75
CA VAL A 43 6.19 9.85 2.66
C VAL A 43 6.96 9.85 1.34
N ALA A 44 8.23 10.26 1.35
CA ALA A 44 9.06 10.27 0.15
C ALA A 44 9.23 8.86 -0.44
N ILE A 45 9.48 7.85 0.40
CA ILE A 45 9.57 6.45 -0.03
C ILE A 45 8.22 6.00 -0.61
N ALA A 46 7.11 6.28 0.07
CA ALA A 46 5.78 5.88 -0.39
C ALA A 46 5.44 6.51 -1.75
N ILE A 47 5.68 7.81 -1.93
CA ILE A 47 5.48 8.50 -3.22
C ILE A 47 6.35 7.88 -4.31
N ALA A 48 7.64 7.66 -4.05
CA ALA A 48 8.55 7.10 -5.03
C ALA A 48 8.10 5.70 -5.49
N CYS A 49 7.68 4.85 -4.55
CA CYS A 49 7.18 3.50 -4.87
C CYS A 49 5.85 3.53 -5.63
N SER A 50 4.91 4.41 -5.26
CA SER A 50 3.63 4.57 -5.98
C SER A 50 3.84 5.09 -7.40
N LEU A 51 4.71 6.08 -7.59
CA LEU A 51 5.05 6.59 -8.92
C LEU A 51 5.76 5.52 -9.76
N PHE A 52 6.66 4.74 -9.17
CA PHE A 52 7.34 3.66 -9.87
C PHE A 52 6.35 2.57 -10.32
N ALA A 53 5.40 2.17 -9.46
CA ALA A 53 4.35 1.24 -9.83
C ALA A 53 3.46 1.80 -10.95
N ALA A 54 3.04 3.06 -10.83
CA ALA A 54 2.22 3.74 -11.83
C ALA A 54 2.95 3.79 -13.20
N PHE A 55 4.24 4.11 -13.19
CA PHE A 55 5.07 4.10 -14.40
C PHE A 55 5.18 2.71 -15.02
N GLY A 56 5.52 1.69 -14.22
CA GLY A 56 5.62 0.30 -14.69
C GLY A 56 4.32 -0.18 -15.35
N HIS A 57 3.17 0.11 -14.73
CA HIS A 57 1.86 -0.21 -15.30
C HIS A 57 1.57 0.58 -16.58
N SER A 58 1.84 1.88 -16.60
CA SER A 58 1.55 2.73 -17.76
C SER A 58 2.32 2.31 -19.02
N MET A 59 3.50 1.73 -18.84
CA MET A 59 4.33 1.25 -19.97
C MET A 59 3.90 -0.12 -20.51
N ARG A 60 3.13 -0.89 -19.77
CA ARG A 60 2.82 -2.30 -20.11
C ARG A 60 1.34 -2.59 -20.31
N VAL A 61 0.46 -1.67 -19.95
CA VAL A 61 -0.97 -1.85 -20.15
C VAL A 61 -1.32 -1.63 -21.62
N ASP A 62 -1.99 -2.62 -22.18
CA ASP A 62 -2.56 -2.54 -23.53
C ASP A 62 -3.91 -1.82 -23.49
N ALA A 63 -3.84 -0.48 -23.43
CA ALA A 63 -5.02 0.36 -23.45
C ALA A 63 -5.73 0.37 -24.82
N GLN A 64 -4.98 0.08 -25.91
CA GLN A 64 -5.54 0.04 -27.26
C GLN A 64 -6.50 -1.13 -27.41
N SER A 65 -6.07 -2.35 -27.07
CA SER A 65 -6.94 -3.53 -27.12
C SER A 65 -8.18 -3.38 -26.24
N ALA A 66 -8.06 -2.79 -25.05
CA ALA A 66 -9.20 -2.54 -24.18
C ALA A 66 -10.19 -1.53 -24.78
N THR A 67 -9.69 -0.51 -25.47
CA THR A 67 -10.53 0.48 -26.15
C THR A 67 -11.24 -0.15 -27.34
N LEU A 68 -10.54 -0.96 -28.14
CA LEU A 68 -11.14 -1.69 -29.25
C LEU A 68 -12.27 -2.62 -28.78
N GLN A 69 -12.04 -3.38 -27.69
CA GLN A 69 -13.09 -4.24 -27.12
C GLN A 69 -14.31 -3.45 -26.64
N LYS A 70 -14.11 -2.25 -26.07
CA LYS A 70 -15.24 -1.38 -25.68
C LYS A 70 -16.03 -0.86 -26.88
N LEU A 71 -15.35 -0.44 -27.94
CA LEU A 71 -15.97 0.05 -29.16
C LEU A 71 -16.73 -1.08 -29.87
N ASP A 72 -16.18 -2.28 -29.88
CA ASP A 72 -16.83 -3.48 -30.44
C ASP A 72 -18.08 -3.84 -29.62
N ALA A 73 -17.98 -3.92 -28.31
CA ALA A 73 -19.10 -4.20 -27.42
C ALA A 73 -20.23 -3.15 -27.53
N ALA A 74 -19.87 -1.90 -27.87
CA ALA A 74 -20.84 -0.82 -28.13
C ALA A 74 -21.40 -0.84 -29.57
N GLY A 75 -20.91 -1.74 -30.44
CA GLY A 75 -21.30 -1.80 -31.86
C GLY A 75 -20.84 -0.61 -32.70
N GLN A 76 -19.88 0.17 -32.18
CA GLN A 76 -19.38 1.40 -32.82
C GLN A 76 -18.29 1.15 -33.85
N LEU A 77 -17.52 0.05 -33.69
CA LEU A 77 -16.40 -0.29 -34.58
C LEU A 77 -16.82 -0.36 -36.09
N ALA A 78 -17.96 -0.95 -36.37
CA ALA A 78 -18.44 -1.10 -37.75
C ALA A 78 -18.83 0.23 -38.43
N SER A 79 -19.08 1.28 -37.65
CA SER A 79 -19.50 2.61 -38.15
C SER A 79 -18.37 3.64 -38.19
N MET A 80 -17.22 3.33 -37.60
CA MET A 80 -16.06 4.23 -37.54
C MET A 80 -15.12 3.99 -38.71
N SER A 81 -14.47 5.06 -39.19
CA SER A 81 -13.34 4.95 -40.11
C SER A 81 -12.08 4.50 -39.39
N ASP A 82 -11.15 3.85 -40.09
CA ASP A 82 -9.86 3.39 -39.54
C ASP A 82 -9.10 4.53 -38.81
N ARG A 83 -9.13 5.72 -39.40
CA ARG A 83 -8.50 6.91 -38.80
C ARG A 83 -9.17 7.33 -37.50
N ALA A 84 -10.49 7.27 -37.40
CA ALA A 84 -11.22 7.59 -36.17
C ALA A 84 -10.93 6.56 -35.08
N ILE A 85 -10.79 5.28 -35.42
CA ILE A 85 -10.41 4.21 -34.50
C ILE A 85 -8.97 4.45 -33.98
N GLU A 86 -8.03 4.78 -34.87
CA GLU A 86 -6.62 5.08 -34.50
C GLU A 86 -6.55 6.31 -33.56
N ASP A 87 -7.28 7.37 -33.87
CA ASP A 87 -7.29 8.58 -33.03
C ASP A 87 -7.91 8.29 -31.65
N GLU A 88 -8.99 7.53 -31.57
CA GLU A 88 -9.65 7.16 -30.31
C GLU A 88 -8.75 6.27 -29.44
N THR A 89 -8.12 5.25 -30.03
CA THR A 89 -7.20 4.36 -29.30
C THR A 89 -5.98 5.11 -28.79
N ARG A 90 -5.41 6.01 -29.59
CA ARG A 90 -4.26 6.85 -29.19
C ARG A 90 -4.62 7.83 -28.07
N ASN A 91 -5.80 8.43 -28.14
CA ASN A 91 -6.32 9.32 -27.08
C ASN A 91 -6.57 8.56 -25.79
N ALA A 92 -7.16 7.37 -25.87
CA ALA A 92 -7.41 6.50 -24.72
C ALA A 92 -6.09 6.09 -24.03
N GLU A 93 -5.07 5.74 -24.81
CA GLU A 93 -3.74 5.39 -24.29
C GLU A 93 -3.09 6.57 -23.53
N ARG A 94 -3.08 7.78 -24.14
CA ARG A 94 -2.57 8.99 -23.50
C ARG A 94 -3.31 9.33 -22.22
N LEU A 95 -4.63 9.27 -22.26
CA LEU A 95 -5.49 9.54 -21.11
C LEU A 95 -5.18 8.54 -19.97
N PHE A 96 -5.09 7.26 -20.32
CA PHE A 96 -4.75 6.21 -19.35
C PHE A 96 -3.40 6.48 -18.68
N GLN A 97 -2.35 6.79 -19.45
CA GLN A 97 -1.02 7.09 -18.94
C GLN A 97 -1.05 8.30 -17.98
N VAL A 98 -1.68 9.40 -18.40
CA VAL A 98 -1.80 10.61 -17.57
C VAL A 98 -2.56 10.33 -16.28
N MET A 99 -3.72 9.67 -16.38
CA MET A 99 -4.55 9.35 -15.21
C MET A 99 -3.83 8.40 -14.25
N ARG A 100 -3.08 7.43 -14.76
CA ARG A 100 -2.33 6.48 -13.93
C ARG A 100 -1.21 7.16 -13.15
N VAL A 101 -0.42 8.00 -13.82
CA VAL A 101 0.66 8.77 -13.17
C VAL A 101 0.10 9.78 -12.18
N ALA A 102 -0.97 10.49 -12.55
CA ALA A 102 -1.65 11.43 -11.64
C ALA A 102 -2.17 10.72 -10.39
N TRP A 103 -2.78 9.53 -10.55
CA TRP A 103 -3.22 8.73 -9.42
C TRP A 103 -2.05 8.27 -8.56
N GLY A 104 -0.95 7.79 -9.15
CA GLY A 104 0.26 7.40 -8.41
C GLY A 104 0.84 8.54 -7.56
N ALA A 105 0.73 9.79 -8.03
CA ALA A 105 1.15 10.96 -7.28
C ALA A 105 0.17 11.31 -6.13
N LEU A 106 -1.14 11.14 -6.35
CA LEU A 106 -2.19 11.48 -5.38
C LEU A 106 -2.44 10.39 -4.34
N GLU A 107 -2.14 9.15 -4.66
CA GLU A 107 -2.40 7.99 -3.82
C GLU A 107 -1.80 8.16 -2.41
N THR A 108 -0.52 8.49 -2.32
CA THR A 108 0.18 8.64 -1.03
C THR A 108 -0.40 9.74 -0.15
N PRO A 109 -0.63 11.00 -0.63
CA PRO A 109 -1.30 12.04 0.16
C PRO A 109 -2.69 11.61 0.64
N VAL A 110 -3.48 10.99 -0.22
CA VAL A 110 -4.84 10.54 0.12
C VAL A 110 -4.78 9.48 1.23
N PHE A 111 -3.95 8.44 1.06
CA PHE A 111 -3.82 7.39 2.06
C PHE A 111 -3.15 7.87 3.35
N LEU A 112 -2.27 8.88 3.29
CA LEU A 112 -1.72 9.52 4.49
C LEU A 112 -2.83 10.20 5.32
N LEU A 113 -3.71 10.95 4.67
CA LEU A 113 -4.84 11.60 5.34
C LEU A 113 -5.83 10.58 5.90
N LEU A 114 -6.19 9.56 5.11
CA LEU A 114 -7.06 8.47 5.56
C LEU A 114 -6.42 7.68 6.71
N GLY A 115 -5.13 7.40 6.64
CA GLY A 115 -4.37 6.75 7.70
C GLY A 115 -4.32 7.57 9.00
N ALA A 116 -4.09 8.88 8.89
CA ALA A 116 -4.13 9.79 10.03
C ALA A 116 -5.52 9.83 10.66
N LEU A 117 -6.58 9.92 9.86
CA LEU A 117 -7.97 9.84 10.32
C LEU A 117 -8.24 8.49 11.01
N ALA A 118 -7.82 7.38 10.41
CA ALA A 118 -7.99 6.05 10.99
C ALA A 118 -7.30 5.92 12.35
N VAL A 119 -6.07 6.45 12.50
CA VAL A 119 -5.37 6.49 13.80
C VAL A 119 -6.23 7.23 14.84
N VAL A 120 -6.74 8.43 14.52
CA VAL A 120 -7.54 9.23 15.44
C VAL A 120 -8.83 8.51 15.83
N VAL A 121 -9.55 7.95 14.84
CA VAL A 121 -10.81 7.22 15.06
C VAL A 121 -10.58 5.98 15.93
N LEU A 122 -9.52 5.20 15.66
CA LEU A 122 -9.18 4.01 16.45
C LEU A 122 -8.79 4.38 17.88
N VAL A 123 -7.99 5.43 18.08
CA VAL A 123 -7.66 5.92 19.43
C VAL A 123 -8.93 6.31 20.18
N TRP A 124 -9.83 7.06 19.54
CA TRP A 124 -11.10 7.45 20.14
C TRP A 124 -11.99 6.24 20.48
N PHE A 125 -12.13 5.30 19.56
CA PHE A 125 -12.90 4.07 19.75
C PHE A 125 -12.35 3.23 20.92
N LEU A 126 -11.04 3.17 21.06
CA LEU A 126 -10.35 2.44 22.12
C LEU A 126 -10.26 3.25 23.44
N ARG A 127 -10.93 4.41 23.50
CA ARG A 127 -10.95 5.32 24.67
C ARG A 127 -9.56 5.80 25.10
N GLY A 128 -8.65 5.99 24.10
CA GLY A 128 -7.35 6.59 24.32
C GLY A 128 -7.38 8.11 24.27
N LYS A 129 -6.22 8.74 24.56
CA LYS A 129 -6.04 10.19 24.47
C LYS A 129 -5.08 10.51 23.33
N VAL A 130 -5.56 11.15 22.26
CA VAL A 130 -4.76 11.44 21.07
C VAL A 130 -3.63 12.43 21.38
N LYS A 131 -2.38 12.05 21.12
CA LYS A 131 -1.20 12.93 21.13
C LYS A 131 -0.97 13.45 19.69
N GLY A 132 -1.55 14.60 19.37
CA GLY A 132 -1.64 15.13 17.99
C GLY A 132 -0.33 15.15 17.19
N ARG A 133 0.82 15.47 17.83
CA ARG A 133 2.13 15.56 17.14
C ARG A 133 2.58 14.25 16.51
N GLY A 134 2.19 13.09 17.05
CA GLY A 134 2.59 11.78 16.57
C GLY A 134 1.70 11.20 15.45
N VAL A 135 0.52 11.74 15.20
CA VAL A 135 -0.49 11.15 14.29
C VAL A 135 0.04 11.04 12.85
N PHE A 136 0.48 12.15 12.27
CA PHE A 136 1.00 12.14 10.89
C PHE A 136 2.28 11.33 10.71
N PRO A 137 3.30 11.43 11.59
CA PRO A 137 4.47 10.56 11.51
C PRO A 137 4.15 9.08 11.58
N VAL A 138 3.23 8.68 12.45
CA VAL A 138 2.76 7.30 12.56
C VAL A 138 1.99 6.88 11.30
N ALA A 139 1.04 7.70 10.83
CA ALA A 139 0.30 7.42 9.60
C ALA A 139 1.24 7.26 8.39
N ALA A 140 2.29 8.10 8.29
CA ALA A 140 3.30 7.99 7.24
C ALA A 140 4.08 6.66 7.31
N ALA A 141 4.47 6.21 8.51
CA ALA A 141 5.17 4.93 8.66
C ALA A 141 4.26 3.73 8.32
N VAL A 142 2.97 3.83 8.63
CA VAL A 142 1.96 2.81 8.30
C VAL A 142 1.78 2.62 6.79
N LEU A 143 2.15 3.59 5.94
CA LEU A 143 2.10 3.44 4.48
C LEU A 143 3.24 2.57 3.92
N LEU A 144 4.32 2.34 4.66
CA LEU A 144 5.51 1.67 4.14
C LEU A 144 5.27 0.22 3.67
N PRO A 145 4.48 -0.64 4.32
CA PRO A 145 4.17 -1.96 3.76
C PRO A 145 3.48 -1.86 2.40
N GLY A 146 2.52 -0.93 2.24
CA GLY A 146 1.88 -0.65 0.95
C GLY A 146 2.88 -0.14 -0.11
N ALA A 147 3.83 0.70 0.30
CA ALA A 147 4.89 1.17 -0.58
C ALA A 147 5.77 0.02 -1.09
N ILE A 148 6.11 -0.95 -0.23
CA ILE A 148 6.84 -2.16 -0.64
C ILE A 148 6.00 -2.99 -1.63
N ALA A 149 4.69 -3.14 -1.38
CA ALA A 149 3.79 -3.81 -2.30
C ALA A 149 3.77 -3.13 -3.68
N ASN A 150 3.65 -1.80 -3.71
CA ASN A 150 3.70 -1.01 -4.94
C ASN A 150 5.04 -1.15 -5.67
N LEU A 151 6.17 -1.17 -4.94
CA LEU A 151 7.48 -1.42 -5.54
C LEU A 151 7.54 -2.79 -6.24
N LEU A 152 7.05 -3.84 -5.58
CA LEU A 152 7.00 -5.19 -6.14
C LEU A 152 6.06 -5.26 -7.35
N ASP A 153 4.90 -4.62 -7.30
CA ASP A 153 3.97 -4.55 -8.43
C ASP A 153 4.60 -3.83 -9.63
N GLY A 154 5.33 -2.73 -9.40
CA GLY A 154 6.07 -2.03 -10.46
C GLY A 154 7.16 -2.89 -11.10
N ILE A 155 7.95 -3.61 -10.30
CA ILE A 155 8.97 -4.54 -10.81
C ILE A 155 8.31 -5.66 -11.62
N THR A 156 7.20 -6.22 -11.13
CA THR A 156 6.48 -7.30 -11.80
C THR A 156 5.87 -6.81 -13.11
N ALA A 157 5.28 -5.60 -13.11
CA ALA A 157 4.76 -4.97 -14.32
C ALA A 157 5.81 -4.85 -15.42
N LEU A 158 6.99 -4.36 -15.07
CA LEU A 158 8.09 -4.19 -16.06
C LEU A 158 8.61 -5.50 -16.65
N ARG A 159 8.41 -6.63 -15.95
CA ARG A 159 8.81 -7.97 -16.44
C ARG A 159 7.78 -8.62 -17.36
N GLN A 160 6.55 -8.13 -17.39
CA GLN A 160 5.50 -8.66 -18.28
C GLN A 160 5.56 -7.97 -19.63
N GLU A 161 5.26 -8.69 -20.72
CA GLU A 161 5.23 -8.12 -22.07
C GLU A 161 4.04 -7.19 -22.24
N SER A 162 2.86 -7.58 -21.74
CA SER A 162 1.66 -6.76 -21.73
C SER A 162 0.80 -7.04 -20.49
N LEU A 163 0.01 -6.06 -20.10
CA LEU A 163 -0.93 -6.14 -18.98
C LEU A 163 -2.34 -5.84 -19.47
N PRO A 164 -3.37 -6.53 -18.94
CA PRO A 164 -4.75 -6.18 -19.22
C PRO A 164 -5.06 -4.77 -18.67
N ALA A 165 -5.88 -4.02 -19.40
CA ALA A 165 -6.37 -2.72 -18.95
C ALA A 165 -7.40 -2.91 -17.82
N GLY A 166 -6.94 -2.93 -16.59
CA GLY A 166 -7.80 -3.09 -15.41
C GLY A 166 -7.00 -3.06 -14.11
N PRO A 167 -7.65 -3.08 -12.97
CA PRO A 167 -6.98 -3.20 -11.68
C PRO A 167 -6.41 -4.61 -11.55
N ALA A 168 -5.16 -4.79 -11.94
CA ALA A 168 -4.44 -6.04 -11.78
C ALA A 168 -3.53 -5.97 -10.55
N VAL A 169 -3.70 -6.90 -9.62
CA VAL A 169 -2.72 -7.19 -8.58
C VAL A 169 -1.71 -8.14 -9.19
N LEU A 170 -0.51 -7.63 -9.49
CA LEU A 170 0.51 -8.37 -10.23
C LEU A 170 1.33 -9.28 -9.34
N THR A 171 1.55 -8.87 -8.10
CA THR A 171 2.32 -9.66 -7.14
C THR A 171 1.38 -10.53 -6.32
N PRO A 172 1.59 -11.87 -6.28
CA PRO A 172 0.81 -12.77 -5.42
C PRO A 172 1.04 -12.40 -3.95
N ARG A 173 0.08 -11.72 -3.34
CA ARG A 173 0.18 -11.20 -1.98
C ARG A 173 -0.98 -11.58 -1.06
N ASN A 174 -2.01 -12.20 -1.61
CA ASN A 174 -3.11 -12.76 -0.82
C ASN A 174 -2.96 -14.28 -0.65
N VAL A 175 -3.65 -14.81 0.36
CA VAL A 175 -3.56 -16.24 0.72
C VAL A 175 -3.96 -17.14 -0.44
N SER A 176 -4.99 -16.77 -1.22
CA SER A 176 -5.44 -17.58 -2.36
C SER A 176 -4.39 -17.63 -3.47
N ALA A 177 -3.73 -16.52 -3.78
CA ALA A 177 -2.67 -16.47 -4.80
C ALA A 177 -1.43 -17.27 -4.37
N VAL A 178 -1.05 -17.19 -3.09
CA VAL A 178 0.06 -18.00 -2.55
C VAL A 178 -0.28 -19.48 -2.60
N LEU A 179 -1.49 -19.89 -2.18
CA LEU A 179 -1.92 -21.27 -2.25
C LEU A 179 -1.99 -21.79 -3.69
N ALA A 180 -2.50 -20.96 -4.62
CA ALA A 180 -2.52 -21.31 -6.04
C ALA A 180 -1.10 -21.53 -6.60
N ALA A 181 -0.13 -20.70 -6.22
CA ALA A 181 1.27 -20.88 -6.59
C ALA A 181 1.89 -22.17 -6.02
N LEU A 182 1.35 -22.68 -4.89
CA LEU A 182 1.72 -23.96 -4.29
C LEU A 182 0.91 -25.17 -4.85
N GLY A 183 0.09 -24.95 -5.87
CA GLY A 183 -0.74 -25.98 -6.50
C GLY A 183 -2.08 -26.27 -5.79
N HIS A 184 -2.47 -25.45 -4.81
CA HIS A 184 -3.73 -25.59 -4.08
C HIS A 184 -4.73 -24.50 -4.52
N THR A 185 -5.84 -24.88 -5.11
CA THR A 185 -6.91 -23.95 -5.50
C THR A 185 -8.00 -23.89 -4.43
N LEU A 186 -8.32 -22.68 -4.00
CA LEU A 186 -9.48 -22.41 -3.15
C LEU A 186 -10.73 -22.20 -4.00
N SER A 187 -11.89 -22.52 -3.47
CA SER A 187 -13.18 -22.30 -4.13
C SER A 187 -14.24 -21.74 -3.17
N GLY A 188 -15.28 -21.12 -3.72
CA GLY A 188 -16.41 -20.63 -2.94
C GLY A 188 -16.01 -19.63 -1.86
N ALA A 189 -16.53 -19.80 -0.64
CA ALA A 189 -16.26 -18.91 0.49
C ALA A 189 -14.78 -18.88 0.90
N ALA A 190 -14.06 -20.01 0.78
CA ALA A 190 -12.64 -20.08 1.10
C ALA A 190 -11.81 -19.20 0.14
N LEU A 191 -12.15 -19.13 -1.15
CA LEU A 191 -11.51 -18.26 -2.12
C LEU A 191 -11.73 -16.79 -1.76
N LYS A 192 -12.97 -16.41 -1.39
CA LYS A 192 -13.29 -15.04 -0.98
C LYS A 192 -12.50 -14.62 0.25
N LEU A 193 -12.42 -15.47 1.26
CA LEU A 193 -11.62 -15.22 2.46
C LEU A 193 -10.12 -15.15 2.14
N GLY A 194 -9.61 -16.06 1.32
CA GLY A 194 -8.22 -16.07 0.90
C GLY A 194 -7.83 -14.81 0.11
N ASN A 195 -8.73 -14.28 -0.69
CA ASN A 195 -8.52 -13.01 -1.41
C ASN A 195 -8.60 -11.79 -0.47
N ALA A 196 -9.40 -11.85 0.60
CA ALA A 196 -9.54 -10.76 1.56
C ALA A 196 -8.29 -10.57 2.44
N VAL A 197 -7.50 -11.65 2.65
CA VAL A 197 -6.29 -11.61 3.50
C VAL A 197 -5.06 -11.43 2.62
N ASP A 198 -4.51 -10.24 2.65
CA ASP A 198 -3.28 -9.83 1.96
C ASP A 198 -2.20 -9.52 3.00
N PHE A 199 -1.00 -10.06 2.78
CA PHE A 199 0.14 -9.93 3.68
C PHE A 199 0.49 -8.46 3.99
N PHE A 200 0.57 -7.60 2.98
CA PHE A 200 0.95 -6.20 3.18
C PHE A 200 -0.14 -5.41 3.91
N SER A 201 -1.41 -5.72 3.66
CA SER A 201 -2.51 -5.09 4.37
C SER A 201 -2.60 -5.55 5.84
N LEU A 202 -2.30 -6.82 6.11
CA LEU A 202 -2.18 -7.32 7.48
C LEU A 202 -0.99 -6.65 8.21
N TRP A 203 0.15 -6.56 7.56
CA TRP A 203 1.32 -5.86 8.11
C TRP A 203 1.02 -4.39 8.40
N THR A 204 0.33 -3.69 7.46
CA THR A 204 -0.18 -2.33 7.67
C THR A 204 -1.09 -2.25 8.91
N ALA A 205 -2.00 -3.21 9.10
CA ALA A 205 -2.88 -3.26 10.27
C ALA A 205 -2.11 -3.47 11.58
N VAL A 206 -1.08 -4.31 11.57
CA VAL A 206 -0.19 -4.51 12.74
C VAL A 206 0.57 -3.22 13.06
N MET A 207 1.18 -2.57 12.06
CA MET A 207 1.86 -1.29 12.25
C MET A 207 0.90 -0.21 12.74
N MET A 208 -0.33 -0.16 12.20
CA MET A 208 -1.38 0.75 12.66
C MET A 208 -1.70 0.52 14.15
N ALA A 209 -1.79 -0.74 14.58
CA ALA A 209 -2.08 -1.06 15.98
C ALA A 209 -1.01 -0.52 16.94
N PHE A 210 0.27 -0.73 16.63
CA PHE A 210 1.36 -0.17 17.44
C PHE A 210 1.42 1.35 17.35
N GLY A 211 1.08 1.92 16.19
CA GLY A 211 0.94 3.36 16.04
C GLY A 211 -0.17 3.95 16.91
N VAL A 212 -1.33 3.31 16.94
CA VAL A 212 -2.47 3.67 17.81
C VAL A 212 -2.07 3.59 19.28
N ALA A 213 -1.35 2.53 19.68
CA ALA A 213 -0.84 2.40 21.05
C ALA A 213 0.09 3.56 21.42
N ALA A 214 1.05 3.89 20.54
CA ALA A 214 2.05 4.94 20.78
C ALA A 214 1.45 6.35 20.84
N VAL A 215 0.46 6.65 19.98
CA VAL A 215 -0.18 7.98 19.89
C VAL A 215 -1.31 8.14 20.90
N GLY A 216 -2.01 7.04 21.24
CA GLY A 216 -3.26 7.08 22.02
C GLY A 216 -3.12 6.74 23.49
N ASP A 217 -1.93 6.43 24.01
CA ASP A 217 -1.74 5.86 25.36
C ASP A 217 -2.63 4.61 25.60
N VAL A 218 -2.87 3.84 24.55
CA VAL A 218 -3.66 2.61 24.62
C VAL A 218 -2.73 1.43 24.85
N PRO A 219 -3.05 0.49 25.75
CA PRO A 219 -2.25 -0.72 25.92
C PRO A 219 -2.10 -1.46 24.59
N ALA A 220 -0.87 -1.85 24.22
CA ALA A 220 -0.55 -2.45 22.92
C ALA A 220 -1.44 -3.65 22.58
N ARG A 221 -1.74 -4.52 23.55
CA ARG A 221 -2.65 -5.65 23.38
C ARG A 221 -4.07 -5.22 22.96
N ARG A 222 -4.62 -4.16 23.60
CA ARG A 222 -5.96 -3.64 23.25
C ARG A 222 -5.94 -2.99 21.87
N ALA A 223 -4.90 -2.22 21.55
CA ALA A 223 -4.73 -1.62 20.23
C ALA A 223 -4.62 -2.68 19.15
N LEU A 224 -3.84 -3.75 19.37
CA LEU A 224 -3.68 -4.85 18.42
C LEU A 224 -5.02 -5.57 18.16
N ILE A 225 -5.71 -5.98 19.19
CA ILE A 225 -7.01 -6.69 19.05
C ILE A 225 -8.03 -5.77 18.36
N GLY A 226 -8.17 -4.52 18.80
CA GLY A 226 -9.16 -3.59 18.25
C GLY A 226 -8.87 -3.22 16.80
N THR A 227 -7.62 -2.97 16.44
CA THR A 227 -7.23 -2.62 15.07
C THR A 227 -7.37 -3.81 14.13
N LEU A 228 -6.94 -5.02 14.53
CA LEU A 228 -7.11 -6.22 13.71
C LEU A 228 -8.57 -6.60 13.53
N ALA A 229 -9.41 -6.45 14.57
CA ALA A 229 -10.85 -6.66 14.44
C ALA A 229 -11.48 -5.66 13.46
N ALA A 230 -11.15 -4.37 13.57
CA ALA A 230 -11.64 -3.34 12.65
C ALA A 230 -11.17 -3.60 11.21
N TRP A 231 -9.90 -3.97 11.02
CA TRP A 231 -9.35 -4.34 9.72
C TRP A 231 -10.09 -5.54 9.10
N LEU A 232 -10.31 -6.61 9.88
CA LEU A 232 -11.02 -7.80 9.40
C LEU A 232 -12.47 -7.47 9.02
N CYS A 233 -13.18 -6.72 9.85
CA CYS A 233 -14.54 -6.27 9.54
C CYS A 233 -14.58 -5.46 8.24
N LEU A 234 -13.66 -4.51 8.07
CA LEU A 234 -13.58 -3.70 6.84
C LEU A 234 -13.32 -4.57 5.61
N ARG A 235 -12.40 -5.54 5.70
CA ARG A 235 -12.09 -6.47 4.60
C ARG A 235 -13.28 -7.34 4.22
N LEU A 236 -14.02 -7.85 5.21
CA LEU A 236 -15.22 -8.62 4.97
C LEU A 236 -16.32 -7.79 4.30
N VAL A 237 -16.55 -6.56 4.80
CA VAL A 237 -17.53 -5.64 4.18
C VAL A 237 -17.18 -5.34 2.74
N VAL A 238 -15.92 -5.00 2.45
CA VAL A 238 -15.45 -4.72 1.08
C VAL A 238 -15.57 -5.95 0.19
N SER A 239 -15.20 -7.13 0.66
CA SER A 239 -15.33 -8.39 -0.08
C SER A 239 -16.79 -8.70 -0.45
N VAL A 240 -17.74 -8.46 0.46
CA VAL A 240 -19.18 -8.65 0.20
C VAL A 240 -19.71 -7.58 -0.75
N ALA A 241 -19.35 -6.31 -0.55
CA ALA A 241 -19.84 -5.18 -1.34
C ALA A 241 -19.36 -5.22 -2.80
N MET A 242 -18.17 -5.72 -3.06
CA MET A 242 -17.59 -5.82 -4.41
C MET A 242 -17.99 -7.11 -5.14
N GLY A 243 -18.93 -7.89 -4.60
CA GLY A 243 -19.49 -9.07 -5.25
C GLY A 243 -18.54 -10.27 -5.30
N GLY A 244 -17.53 -10.25 -4.42
CA GLY A 244 -16.41 -11.16 -4.28
C GLY A 244 -16.44 -12.47 -4.94
#